data_b80de2755f3d989450d70d439b588385
#
_entry.id   b80de2755f3d989450d70d439b588385
#
_cell.length_a   1.000
_cell.length_b   1.000
_cell.length_c   1.000
_cell.angle_alpha   90.00
_cell.angle_beta   90.00
_cell.angle_gamma   90.00
#
_symmetry.space_group_name_H-M   'P 1'
#
loop_
_entity.id
_entity.type
_entity.pdbx_description
1 polymer ?
#
loop_
_entity_poly.entity_id
_entity_poly.type
_entity_poly.pdbx_seq_one_letter_code
_entity_poly.pdbx_strand_id
1 'polypeptide(L)' 'MTASSALTYEFRVEGHLDDHWSAWLGELTITRHHDGTSTLTGPVADQAQLHGMLTRLRDIGATLLSVNKVPVASGR' A
#
# COMPACT_ATOMS: atom_id res chain seq x y z
N MET A 1 13.59 17.09 -12.75
CA MET A 1 13.19 16.81 -12.59
C MET A 1 12.62 16.37 -12.17
N THR A 2 12.24 16.14 -11.92
CA THR A 2 11.71 15.72 -11.56
C THR A 2 11.19 15.17 -11.31
N ALA A 3 11.33 15.07 -11.56
CA ALA A 3 10.64 14.29 -11.39
C ALA A 3 9.78 13.67 -10.89
N SER A 4 9.76 12.72 -11.02
CA SER A 4 8.72 11.98 -10.39
C SER A 4 8.71 12.18 -8.94
N SER A 5 7.64 12.51 -8.39
CA SER A 5 7.54 12.71 -6.98
C SER A 5 6.76 11.60 -6.31
N ALA A 6 6.47 10.54 -7.02
CA ALA A 6 5.74 9.44 -6.40
C ALA A 6 6.61 8.78 -5.35
N LEU A 7 6.03 8.52 -4.20
CA LEU A 7 6.71 7.83 -3.12
C LEU A 7 6.11 6.44 -2.97
N THR A 8 6.93 5.50 -2.54
CA THR A 8 6.44 4.15 -2.29
C THR A 8 5.99 4.05 -0.84
N TYR A 9 4.78 3.57 -0.65
CA TYR A 9 4.24 3.37 0.68
C TYR A 9 3.98 1.89 0.92
N GLU A 10 4.08 1.51 2.17
CA GLU A 10 3.81 0.15 2.59
C GLU A 10 2.69 0.19 3.62
N PHE A 11 1.61 -0.52 3.32
CA PHE A 11 0.46 -0.62 4.22
C PHE A 11 0.42 -2.02 4.77
N ARG A 12 0.49 -2.15 6.08
CA ARG A 12 0.40 -3.47 6.69
C ARG A 12 -0.98 -3.65 7.29
N VAL A 13 -1.64 -4.73 6.92
CA VAL A 13 -3.00 -5.00 7.37
C VAL A 13 -3.09 -6.38 7.95
N GLU A 14 -4.05 -6.58 8.82
CA GLU A 14 -4.30 -7.86 9.42
C GLU A 14 -5.11 -8.73 8.46
N GLY A 15 -4.78 -10.01 8.40
CA GLY A 15 -5.47 -10.93 7.51
C GLY A 15 -4.81 -11.03 6.15
N HIS A 16 -5.31 -11.96 5.35
CA HIS A 16 -4.80 -12.16 4.00
C HIS A 16 -5.83 -11.63 3.00
N LEU A 17 -5.40 -10.72 2.16
CA LEU A 17 -6.28 -10.17 1.13
C LEU A 17 -6.17 -11.01 -0.14
N ASP A 18 -7.29 -11.18 -0.83
CA ASP A 18 -7.30 -11.86 -2.11
C ASP A 18 -6.65 -10.99 -3.17
N ASP A 19 -6.06 -11.65 -4.16
CA ASP A 19 -5.40 -10.93 -5.23
C ASP A 19 -6.34 -10.02 -6.01
N HIS A 20 -7.63 -10.35 -6.08
CA HIS A 20 -8.54 -9.52 -6.84
C HIS A 20 -8.67 -8.11 -6.26
N TRP A 21 -8.31 -7.92 -4.99
CA TRP A 21 -8.35 -6.60 -4.41
C TRP A 21 -7.26 -5.69 -4.94
N SER A 22 -6.18 -6.27 -5.51
CA SER A 22 -5.08 -5.45 -6.00
C SER A 22 -5.54 -4.53 -7.13
N ALA A 23 -6.40 -4.99 -8.00
CA ALA A 23 -6.91 -4.15 -9.08
C ALA A 23 -7.79 -3.03 -8.54
N TRP A 24 -8.59 -3.34 -7.53
CA TRP A 24 -9.47 -2.33 -6.95
C TRP A 24 -8.71 -1.29 -6.15
N LEU A 25 -7.63 -1.72 -5.51
CA LEU A 25 -6.81 -0.82 -4.69
C LEU A 25 -5.82 0.00 -5.53
N GLY A 26 -5.68 -0.34 -6.80
CA GLY A 26 -4.75 0.37 -7.67
C GLY A 26 -3.54 -0.48 -7.93
N GLU A 27 -2.39 0.14 -8.03
CA GLU A 27 -1.17 -0.58 -8.43
C GLU A 27 -0.40 -1.11 -7.22
N LEU A 28 -1.10 -1.61 -6.24
CA LEU A 28 -0.44 -2.14 -5.05
C LEU A 28 -0.08 -3.60 -5.24
N THR A 29 1.08 -3.96 -4.74
CA THR A 29 1.52 -5.34 -4.70
C THR A 29 1.16 -5.91 -3.34
N ILE A 30 0.46 -7.04 -3.34
CA ILE A 30 0.02 -7.68 -2.10
C ILE A 30 0.96 -8.83 -1.77
N THR A 31 1.55 -8.79 -0.58
CA THR A 31 2.39 -9.87 -0.08
C THR A 31 1.75 -10.42 1.19
N ARG A 32 1.46 -11.71 1.19
CA ARG A 32 0.89 -12.35 2.35
C ARG A 32 2.00 -12.95 3.20
N HIS A 33 1.89 -12.75 4.50
CA HIS A 33 2.92 -13.22 5.42
C HIS A 33 2.42 -14.40 6.24
N HIS A 34 3.36 -15.17 6.77
CA HIS A 34 3.01 -16.36 7.53
C HIS A 34 2.33 -16.05 8.84
N ASP A 35 2.49 -14.83 9.35
CA ASP A 35 1.91 -14.47 10.64
C ASP A 35 0.46 -14.03 10.52
N GLY A 36 -0.15 -14.18 9.37
CA GLY A 36 -1.55 -13.82 9.20
C GLY A 36 -1.78 -12.39 8.74
N THR A 37 -0.71 -11.67 8.42
CA THR A 37 -0.83 -10.30 7.94
C THR A 37 -0.54 -10.23 6.45
N SER A 38 -0.87 -9.09 5.85
CA SER A 38 -0.53 -8.82 4.46
C SER A 38 0.11 -7.44 4.38
N THR A 39 1.00 -7.29 3.41
CA THR A 39 1.63 -6.01 3.14
C THR A 39 1.25 -5.58 1.74
N LEU A 40 0.80 -4.33 1.61
CA LEU A 40 0.47 -3.75 0.33
C LEU A 40 1.49 -2.66 0.05
N THR A 41 2.19 -2.77 -1.07
CA THR A 41 3.27 -1.85 -1.39
C THR A 41 3.02 -1.27 -2.77
N GLY A 42 3.17 0.03 -2.91
CA GLY A 42 3.01 0.64 -4.21
C GLY A 42 3.22 2.13 -4.18
N PRO A 43 3.21 2.73 -5.36
CA PRO A 43 3.46 4.16 -5.48
C PRO A 43 2.25 4.98 -5.05
N VAL A 44 2.53 6.11 -4.41
CA VAL A 44 1.51 7.06 -4.01
C VAL A 44 1.99 8.44 -4.47
N ALA A 45 1.23 9.05 -5.33
CA ALA A 45 1.67 10.29 -5.96
C ALA A 45 1.53 11.48 -5.04
N ASP A 46 0.48 11.51 -4.23
CA ASP A 46 0.24 12.66 -3.37
C ASP A 46 -0.64 12.27 -2.19
N GLN A 47 -0.92 13.24 -1.34
CA GLN A 47 -1.72 13.00 -0.14
C GLN A 47 -3.14 12.57 -0.46
N ALA A 48 -3.72 13.10 -1.51
CA ALA A 48 -5.08 12.72 -1.87
C ALA A 48 -5.14 11.25 -2.25
N GLN A 49 -4.15 10.76 -2.99
CA GLN A 49 -4.11 9.36 -3.35
C GLN A 49 -3.90 8.48 -2.13
N LEU A 50 -3.06 8.92 -1.20
CA LEU A 50 -2.84 8.17 0.03
C LEU A 50 -4.14 8.03 0.81
N HIS A 51 -4.87 9.12 0.98
CA HIS A 51 -6.13 9.08 1.72
C HIS A 51 -7.17 8.21 0.98
N GLY A 52 -7.15 8.25 -0.35
CA GLY A 52 -8.04 7.39 -1.12
C GLY A 52 -7.76 5.92 -0.88
N MET A 53 -6.50 5.55 -0.82
CA MET A 53 -6.14 4.16 -0.55
C MET A 53 -6.54 3.73 0.85
N LEU A 54 -6.33 4.61 1.83
CA LEU A 54 -6.74 4.30 3.20
C LEU A 54 -8.25 4.11 3.28
N THR A 55 -9.00 4.94 2.57
CA THR A 55 -10.45 4.81 2.54
C THR A 55 -10.87 3.48 1.94
N ARG A 56 -10.22 3.07 0.85
CA ARG A 56 -10.54 1.80 0.21
C ARG A 56 -10.24 0.62 1.11
N LEU A 57 -9.11 0.68 1.83
CA LEU A 57 -8.79 -0.39 2.77
C LEU A 57 -9.85 -0.49 3.85
N ARG A 58 -10.33 0.66 4.33
CA ARG A 58 -11.40 0.66 5.32
C ARG A 58 -12.68 0.07 4.74
N ASP A 59 -12.98 0.40 3.50
CA ASP A 59 -14.22 -0.05 2.88
C ASP A 59 -14.27 -1.55 2.70
N ILE A 60 -13.12 -2.19 2.48
CA ILE A 60 -13.11 -3.65 2.34
C ILE A 60 -12.97 -4.35 3.69
N GLY A 61 -12.97 -3.59 4.77
CA GLY A 61 -12.91 -4.18 6.10
C GLY A 61 -11.52 -4.58 6.56
N ALA A 62 -10.49 -4.09 5.91
CA ALA A 62 -9.13 -4.42 6.31
C ALA A 62 -8.77 -3.68 7.60
N THR A 63 -8.10 -4.36 8.49
CA THR A 63 -7.62 -3.74 9.72
C THR A 63 -6.20 -3.25 9.49
N LEU A 64 -6.05 -1.96 9.43
CA LEU A 64 -4.75 -1.35 9.15
C LEU A 64 -3.88 -1.39 10.39
N LEU A 65 -2.69 -1.96 10.24
CA LEU A 65 -1.74 -2.07 11.34
C LEU A 65 -0.70 -0.97 11.28
N SER A 66 -0.21 -0.64 10.08
CA SER A 66 0.79 0.41 9.95
C SER A 66 0.81 0.96 8.54
N VAL A 67 1.30 2.17 8.42
CA VAL A 67 1.54 2.82 7.13
C VAL A 67 2.93 3.43 7.20
N ASN A 68 3.79 3.04 6.28
CA ASN A 68 5.16 3.52 6.28
C ASN A 68 5.57 3.95 4.89
N LYS A 69 6.35 4.98 4.84
CA LYS A 69 6.97 5.40 3.60
C LYS A 69 8.22 4.55 3.40
N VAL A 70 8.34 3.93 2.25
CA VAL A 70 9.46 3.05 1.97
C VAL A 70 10.55 3.87 1.29
N PRO A 71 11.76 3.88 1.85
CA PRO A 71 12.86 4.62 1.23
C PRO A 71 13.17 4.06 -0.15
N VAL A 72 13.52 4.95 -1.06
CA VAL A 72 13.95 4.54 -2.38
C VAL A 72 15.33 3.93 -2.23
N ALA A 73 15.46 2.71 -2.67
CA ALA A 73 16.69 1.98 -2.45
C ALA A 73 17.80 2.37 -3.39
N SER A 74 17.54 3.15 -4.37
CA SER A 74 18.53 3.45 -5.33
C SER A 74 19.55 4.37 -4.77
N GLY A 75 20.26 4.12 -4.28
CA GLY A 75 21.17 4.92 -3.74
C GLY A 75 21.64 6.08 -4.47
N ARG A 76 21.57 5.94 -4.66
CA ARG A 76 21.84 6.46 -4.94
C ARG A 76 22.11 6.59 -4.86
#